data_3d3bc9c6a0d356d115078424445d7a03
#
_entry.id   3d3bc9c6a0d356d115078424445d7a03
#
_cell.length_a   1.000
_cell.length_b   1.000
_cell.length_c   1.000
_cell.angle_alpha   90.00
_cell.angle_beta   90.00
_cell.angle_gamma   90.00
#
_symmetry.space_group_name_H-M   'P 1'
#
loop_
_entity.id
_entity.type
_entity.pdbx_description
1 polymer ?
#
loop_
_entity_poly.entity_id
_entity_poly.type
_entity_poly.pdbx_seq_one_letter_code
_entity_poly.pdbx_strand_id
1 'polypeptide(L)'
;EVFPSIGGKVVEMKVSLGSPVKAGDVIAYIDPSEPGSYYAKSPVTAPIDGSIITSPVKTGQKVSMSSVITKIGDIENLQVTAKIPESYIGDLHIGQKAEVSLKAYPEDVFYASVVRISPVVDPASRTKEIILNFDKKYEKVNAGMFAKVKLFTLDYEGYPAIKQDAFVNNNDEYYLFVVKPDSKVEKRKVVRGKNVDGFYQVLEGVEPGEVVVVEGMLTLYEGAEVKDISGNVAPATPKKSENPADSNASTKKD
;
A
#
# COMPACT_ATOMS: atom_id res chain seq x y z
N GLU A 1 12.39 18.61 -12.61
CA GLU A 1 12.87 18.97 -13.95
C GLU A 1 13.98 20.02 -13.83
N VAL A 2 15.02 19.89 -14.65
CA VAL A 2 16.15 20.80 -14.68
C VAL A 2 16.10 21.57 -15.98
N PHE A 3 16.12 22.89 -15.87
CA PHE A 3 16.07 23.82 -17.00
C PHE A 3 17.35 24.63 -17.06
N PRO A 4 17.81 25.03 -18.23
CA PRO A 4 18.93 25.94 -18.33
C PRO A 4 18.50 27.39 -18.05
N SER A 5 19.41 28.20 -17.54
CA SER A 5 19.18 29.64 -17.31
C SER A 5 19.22 30.47 -18.59
N ILE A 6 19.85 29.93 -19.65
CA ILE A 6 19.98 30.58 -20.97
C ILE A 6 19.76 29.56 -22.10
N GLY A 7 19.31 30.03 -23.26
CA GLY A 7 19.32 29.24 -24.48
C GLY A 7 20.70 29.13 -25.10
N GLY A 8 20.94 28.08 -25.89
CA GLY A 8 22.20 27.84 -26.57
C GLY A 8 22.38 26.40 -26.98
N LYS A 9 23.65 26.02 -27.25
CA LYS A 9 24.04 24.67 -27.62
C LYS A 9 24.65 23.94 -26.42
N VAL A 10 24.19 22.72 -26.11
CA VAL A 10 24.82 21.87 -25.09
C VAL A 10 26.20 21.46 -25.57
N VAL A 11 27.26 21.93 -24.91
CA VAL A 11 28.64 21.65 -25.29
C VAL A 11 29.27 20.55 -24.47
N GLU A 12 28.78 20.35 -23.26
CA GLU A 12 29.28 19.30 -22.37
C GLU A 12 28.13 18.80 -21.46
N MET A 13 28.03 17.48 -21.33
CA MET A 13 27.13 16.82 -20.38
C MET A 13 28.00 16.05 -19.38
N LYS A 14 27.80 16.32 -18.06
CA LYS A 14 28.62 15.72 -17.00
C LYS A 14 27.96 14.55 -16.30
N VAL A 15 26.69 14.30 -16.61
CA VAL A 15 25.88 13.26 -15.97
C VAL A 15 25.22 12.36 -17.00
N SER A 16 24.90 11.15 -16.59
CA SER A 16 24.14 10.15 -17.36
C SER A 16 22.94 9.67 -16.55
N LEU A 17 22.05 8.90 -17.19
CA LEU A 17 20.94 8.26 -16.51
C LEU A 17 21.47 7.43 -15.32
N GLY A 18 20.85 7.60 -14.13
CA GLY A 18 21.23 6.93 -12.90
C GLY A 18 22.36 7.61 -12.11
N SER A 19 23.02 8.66 -12.65
CA SER A 19 24.08 9.37 -11.92
C SER A 19 23.52 10.04 -10.65
N PRO A 20 24.14 9.85 -9.47
CA PRO A 20 23.81 10.61 -8.28
C PRO A 20 24.33 12.06 -8.42
N VAL A 21 23.57 13.01 -7.92
CA VAL A 21 23.92 14.44 -7.92
C VAL A 21 23.52 15.08 -6.61
N LYS A 22 24.25 16.11 -6.21
CA LYS A 22 23.93 16.99 -5.08
C LYS A 22 23.47 18.35 -5.59
N ALA A 23 22.68 19.04 -4.79
CA ALA A 23 22.28 20.42 -5.06
C ALA A 23 23.53 21.29 -5.32
N GLY A 24 23.54 22.01 -6.44
CA GLY A 24 24.67 22.81 -6.89
C GLY A 24 25.64 22.10 -7.84
N ASP A 25 25.61 20.78 -7.96
CA ASP A 25 26.49 20.07 -8.90
C ASP A 25 26.21 20.49 -10.35
N VAL A 26 27.27 20.68 -11.14
CA VAL A 26 27.15 21.03 -12.55
C VAL A 26 26.77 19.80 -13.37
N ILE A 27 25.59 19.86 -14.00
CA ILE A 27 25.03 18.81 -14.87
C ILE A 27 25.50 18.94 -16.30
N ALA A 28 25.51 20.17 -16.82
CA ALA A 28 25.86 20.47 -18.21
C ALA A 28 26.42 21.87 -18.37
N TYR A 29 27.07 22.12 -19.49
CA TYR A 29 27.44 23.47 -19.94
C TYR A 29 26.72 23.81 -21.25
N ILE A 30 26.17 25.02 -21.32
CA ILE A 30 25.51 25.58 -22.47
C ILE A 30 26.33 26.73 -23.02
N ASP A 31 26.56 26.70 -24.30
CA ASP A 31 27.21 27.76 -25.05
C ASP A 31 26.14 28.59 -25.78
N PRO A 32 25.91 29.84 -25.38
CA PRO A 32 24.95 30.73 -26.03
C PRO A 32 25.56 31.44 -27.22
N SER A 33 26.82 31.18 -27.58
CA SER A 33 27.53 31.88 -28.68
C SER A 33 26.85 31.63 -30.02
N GLU A 34 26.78 32.70 -30.81
CA GLU A 34 26.31 32.70 -32.19
C GLU A 34 27.47 33.15 -33.12
N PRO A 35 27.40 32.91 -34.45
CA PRO A 35 28.40 33.39 -35.38
C PRO A 35 28.62 34.89 -35.23
N GLY A 36 29.84 35.28 -34.85
CA GLY A 36 30.23 36.67 -34.63
C GLY A 36 30.04 37.21 -33.19
N SER A 37 29.45 36.44 -32.27
CA SER A 37 29.28 36.83 -30.89
C SER A 37 29.63 35.67 -29.95
N TYR A 38 30.69 35.81 -29.16
CA TYR A 38 31.18 34.78 -28.27
C TYR A 38 30.86 35.12 -26.81
N TYR A 39 30.34 34.16 -26.09
CA TYR A 39 29.97 34.29 -24.67
C TYR A 39 30.58 33.17 -23.84
N ALA A 40 30.70 33.38 -22.55
CA ALA A 40 31.14 32.33 -21.62
C ALA A 40 30.08 31.23 -21.55
N LYS A 41 30.55 29.98 -21.44
CA LYS A 41 29.67 28.82 -21.21
C LYS A 41 28.92 28.97 -19.89
N SER A 42 27.62 28.75 -19.91
CA SER A 42 26.77 28.81 -18.72
C SER A 42 26.58 27.40 -18.12
N PRO A 43 26.85 27.22 -16.82
CA PRO A 43 26.58 25.96 -16.15
C PRO A 43 25.10 25.78 -15.92
N VAL A 44 24.62 24.55 -16.07
CA VAL A 44 23.33 24.10 -15.60
C VAL A 44 23.58 23.25 -14.35
N THR A 45 22.99 23.63 -13.23
CA THR A 45 23.22 22.97 -11.93
C THR A 45 22.00 22.18 -11.45
N ALA A 46 22.26 21.17 -10.61
CA ALA A 46 21.22 20.41 -9.93
C ALA A 46 20.52 21.29 -8.88
N PRO A 47 19.18 21.41 -8.92
CA PRO A 47 18.43 22.19 -7.92
C PRO A 47 18.24 21.46 -6.58
N ILE A 48 18.37 20.13 -6.57
CA ILE A 48 18.15 19.25 -5.41
C ILE A 48 19.13 18.09 -5.43
N ASP A 49 19.30 17.43 -4.30
CA ASP A 49 19.96 16.13 -4.21
C ASP A 49 19.07 15.05 -4.84
N GLY A 50 19.68 13.99 -5.38
CA GLY A 50 18.97 12.85 -5.94
C GLY A 50 19.74 12.15 -7.04
N SER A 51 19.02 11.46 -7.91
CA SER A 51 19.59 10.75 -9.09
C SER A 51 18.94 11.22 -10.37
N ILE A 52 19.67 11.15 -11.46
CA ILE A 52 19.19 11.45 -12.81
C ILE A 52 18.20 10.35 -13.23
N ILE A 53 16.92 10.68 -13.34
CA ILE A 53 15.84 9.72 -13.62
C ILE A 53 15.36 9.70 -15.09
N THR A 54 15.84 10.62 -15.91
CA THR A 54 15.60 10.62 -17.36
C THR A 54 16.90 10.83 -18.11
N SER A 55 17.02 10.22 -19.29
CA SER A 55 18.20 10.43 -20.13
C SER A 55 18.39 11.91 -20.43
N PRO A 56 19.56 12.49 -20.12
CA PRO A 56 19.83 13.89 -20.41
C PRO A 56 19.81 14.18 -21.93
N VAL A 57 19.59 15.44 -22.30
CA VAL A 57 19.74 15.91 -23.67
C VAL A 57 21.15 15.64 -24.19
N LYS A 58 21.29 15.42 -25.50
CA LYS A 58 22.58 15.08 -26.08
C LYS A 58 23.47 16.31 -26.26
N THR A 59 24.77 16.14 -26.08
CA THR A 59 25.78 17.14 -26.48
C THR A 59 25.59 17.50 -27.94
N GLY A 60 25.66 18.79 -28.25
CA GLY A 60 25.43 19.34 -29.59
C GLY A 60 23.98 19.79 -29.83
N GLN A 61 23.04 19.41 -29.00
CA GLN A 61 21.63 19.80 -29.14
C GLN A 61 21.45 21.30 -28.78
N LYS A 62 20.62 22.02 -29.55
CA LYS A 62 20.17 23.37 -29.20
C LYS A 62 19.01 23.26 -28.18
N VAL A 63 19.05 24.09 -27.15
CA VAL A 63 18.07 24.16 -26.07
C VAL A 63 17.67 25.61 -25.81
N SER A 64 16.46 25.80 -25.31
CA SER A 64 15.93 27.08 -24.83
C SER A 64 15.80 27.04 -23.32
N MET A 65 15.49 28.15 -22.66
CA MET A 65 15.23 28.22 -21.23
C MET A 65 14.03 27.34 -20.78
N SER A 66 13.13 26.99 -21.69
CA SER A 66 12.00 26.08 -21.42
C SER A 66 12.30 24.60 -21.74
N SER A 67 13.48 24.31 -22.22
CA SER A 67 13.88 22.93 -22.55
C SER A 67 14.27 22.17 -21.31
N VAL A 68 13.65 21.01 -21.05
CA VAL A 68 14.06 20.13 -19.97
C VAL A 68 15.38 19.45 -20.35
N ILE A 69 16.44 19.71 -19.59
CA ILE A 69 17.76 19.08 -19.77
C ILE A 69 17.73 17.64 -19.28
N THR A 70 17.17 17.43 -18.09
CA THR A 70 16.96 16.13 -17.46
C THR A 70 15.98 16.28 -16.29
N LYS A 71 15.64 15.16 -15.64
CA LYS A 71 14.88 15.16 -14.37
C LYS A 71 15.74 14.53 -13.28
N ILE A 72 15.70 15.13 -12.11
CA ILE A 72 16.28 14.59 -10.88
C ILE A 72 15.13 14.13 -9.99
N GLY A 73 15.28 12.97 -9.40
CA GLY A 73 14.32 12.40 -8.44
C GLY A 73 15.03 11.79 -7.25
N ASP A 74 14.38 11.87 -6.09
CA ASP A 74 14.76 11.09 -4.92
C ASP A 74 14.27 9.66 -5.12
N ILE A 75 15.21 8.73 -5.33
CA ILE A 75 14.93 7.29 -5.50
C ILE A 75 15.18 6.50 -4.22
N GLU A 76 15.63 7.16 -3.15
CA GLU A 76 15.89 6.56 -1.85
C GLU A 76 14.64 6.52 -0.98
N ASN A 77 13.81 7.59 -1.05
CA ASN A 77 12.62 7.78 -0.22
C ASN A 77 11.36 7.66 -1.07
N LEU A 78 11.10 6.46 -1.58
CA LEU A 78 9.93 6.21 -2.42
C LEU A 78 8.64 6.22 -1.59
N GLN A 79 7.60 6.81 -2.17
CA GLN A 79 6.26 6.90 -1.58
C GLN A 79 5.25 6.27 -2.52
N VAL A 80 4.18 5.75 -1.95
CA VAL A 80 3.02 5.28 -2.71
C VAL A 80 1.91 6.32 -2.61
N THR A 81 1.45 6.81 -3.76
CA THR A 81 0.26 7.65 -3.84
C THR A 81 -0.94 6.79 -4.21
N ALA A 82 -1.98 6.81 -3.38
CA ALA A 82 -3.21 6.08 -3.63
C ALA A 82 -4.43 7.01 -3.57
N LYS A 83 -5.47 6.65 -4.32
CA LYS A 83 -6.75 7.39 -4.35
C LYS A 83 -7.82 6.54 -3.70
N ILE A 84 -8.46 7.07 -2.67
CA ILE A 84 -9.47 6.38 -1.86
C ILE A 84 -10.85 6.95 -2.21
N PRO A 85 -11.84 6.11 -2.57
CA PRO A 85 -13.20 6.55 -2.82
C PRO A 85 -13.85 7.23 -1.60
N GLU A 86 -14.73 8.21 -1.85
CA GLU A 86 -15.39 9.01 -0.82
C GLU A 86 -16.09 8.16 0.26
N SER A 87 -16.66 7.02 -0.13
CA SER A 87 -17.36 6.09 0.79
C SER A 87 -16.48 5.51 1.91
N TYR A 88 -15.15 5.55 1.76
CA TYR A 88 -14.20 5.00 2.73
C TYR A 88 -13.39 6.08 3.48
N ILE A 89 -13.69 7.36 3.24
CA ILE A 89 -12.93 8.49 3.83
C ILE A 89 -13.09 8.53 5.36
N GLY A 90 -14.25 8.15 5.88
CA GLY A 90 -14.52 8.16 7.32
C GLY A 90 -13.62 7.24 8.14
N ASP A 91 -13.09 6.20 7.52
CA ASP A 91 -12.23 5.21 8.16
C ASP A 91 -10.73 5.54 7.99
N LEU A 92 -10.38 6.68 7.35
CA LEU A 92 -8.99 7.05 7.08
C LEU A 92 -8.34 7.79 8.25
N HIS A 93 -7.16 7.33 8.66
CA HIS A 93 -6.32 8.03 9.63
C HIS A 93 -4.82 7.85 9.32
N ILE A 94 -4.02 8.80 9.79
CA ILE A 94 -2.56 8.72 9.68
C ILE A 94 -2.06 7.57 10.56
N GLY A 95 -1.06 6.82 10.08
CA GLY A 95 -0.50 5.65 10.76
C GLY A 95 -1.16 4.33 10.36
N GLN A 96 -2.26 4.36 9.58
CA GLN A 96 -2.87 3.11 9.08
C GLN A 96 -1.87 2.28 8.29
N LYS A 97 -1.87 0.97 8.56
CA LYS A 97 -1.04 -0.01 7.87
C LYS A 97 -1.67 -0.42 6.55
N ALA A 98 -0.81 -0.71 5.59
CA ALA A 98 -1.21 -1.16 4.27
C ALA A 98 -0.26 -2.24 3.74
N GLU A 99 -0.82 -3.18 3.01
CA GLU A 99 -0.09 -4.08 2.13
C GLU A 99 -0.05 -3.47 0.73
N VAL A 100 1.14 -3.45 0.16
CA VAL A 100 1.37 -2.96 -1.20
C VAL A 100 1.86 -4.12 -2.05
N SER A 101 1.16 -4.43 -3.12
CA SER A 101 1.60 -5.40 -4.12
C SER A 101 1.91 -4.69 -5.43
N LEU A 102 3.00 -5.11 -6.07
CA LEU A 102 3.48 -4.55 -7.33
C LEU A 102 3.28 -5.57 -8.45
N LYS A 103 2.74 -5.11 -9.58
CA LYS A 103 2.53 -5.99 -10.74
C LYS A 103 3.81 -6.66 -11.23
N ALA A 104 4.97 -6.01 -11.03
CA ALA A 104 6.28 -6.56 -11.39
C ALA A 104 6.74 -7.70 -10.46
N TYR A 105 6.19 -7.79 -9.25
CA TYR A 105 6.55 -8.76 -8.22
C TYR A 105 5.28 -9.28 -7.53
N PRO A 106 4.50 -10.12 -8.20
CA PRO A 106 3.17 -10.52 -7.72
C PRO A 106 3.18 -11.36 -6.44
N GLU A 107 4.28 -12.07 -6.18
CA GLU A 107 4.46 -12.92 -4.99
C GLU A 107 5.02 -12.14 -3.78
N ASP A 108 5.53 -10.92 -4.01
CA ASP A 108 6.11 -10.11 -2.94
C ASP A 108 5.05 -9.18 -2.35
N VAL A 109 4.98 -9.11 -1.03
CA VAL A 109 4.16 -8.14 -0.29
C VAL A 109 5.07 -7.12 0.38
N PHE A 110 4.79 -5.86 0.15
CA PHE A 110 5.51 -4.73 0.72
C PHE A 110 4.61 -4.04 1.74
N TYR A 111 5.16 -3.67 2.89
CA TYR A 111 4.41 -3.01 3.95
C TYR A 111 4.66 -1.51 3.92
N ALA A 112 3.58 -0.74 4.12
CA ALA A 112 3.61 0.71 4.14
C ALA A 112 2.61 1.26 5.15
N SER A 113 2.79 2.52 5.53
CA SER A 113 1.91 3.21 6.46
C SER A 113 1.46 4.55 5.89
N VAL A 114 0.22 4.95 6.15
CA VAL A 114 -0.32 6.24 5.73
C VAL A 114 0.37 7.36 6.52
N VAL A 115 1.06 8.26 5.81
CA VAL A 115 1.76 9.39 6.41
C VAL A 115 1.09 10.73 6.13
N ARG A 116 0.28 10.80 5.07
CA ARG A 116 -0.43 12.01 4.69
C ARG A 116 -1.76 11.71 4.03
N ILE A 117 -2.76 12.50 4.37
CA ILE A 117 -4.09 12.45 3.79
C ILE A 117 -4.39 13.84 3.24
N SER A 118 -4.77 13.96 1.95
CA SER A 118 -5.17 15.23 1.36
C SER A 118 -6.34 15.84 2.14
N PRO A 119 -6.34 17.13 2.43
CA PRO A 119 -7.50 17.78 3.05
C PRO A 119 -8.68 17.93 2.08
N VAL A 120 -8.46 17.76 0.77
CA VAL A 120 -9.44 18.00 -0.31
C VAL A 120 -9.81 16.70 -0.98
N VAL A 121 -11.09 16.55 -1.35
CA VAL A 121 -11.59 15.49 -2.23
C VAL A 121 -11.59 16.03 -3.66
N ASP A 122 -11.08 15.25 -4.59
CA ASP A 122 -11.15 15.55 -6.03
C ASP A 122 -12.60 15.35 -6.51
N PRO A 123 -13.30 16.42 -6.94
CA PRO A 123 -14.71 16.34 -7.31
C PRO A 123 -14.94 15.55 -8.61
N ALA A 124 -13.94 15.49 -9.48
CA ALA A 124 -14.05 14.79 -10.77
C ALA A 124 -13.99 13.26 -10.58
N SER A 125 -13.09 12.79 -9.75
CA SER A 125 -12.92 11.35 -9.47
C SER A 125 -13.65 10.88 -8.22
N ARG A 126 -14.16 11.79 -7.38
CA ARG A 126 -14.74 11.53 -6.05
C ARG A 126 -13.82 10.69 -5.17
N THR A 127 -12.54 11.03 -5.22
CA THR A 127 -11.52 10.34 -4.44
C THR A 127 -10.71 11.31 -3.59
N LYS A 128 -10.16 10.80 -2.50
CA LYS A 128 -9.20 11.50 -1.64
C LYS A 128 -7.82 10.88 -1.82
N GLU A 129 -6.82 11.72 -2.05
CA GLU A 129 -5.45 11.26 -2.19
C GLU A 129 -4.83 11.00 -0.82
N ILE A 130 -4.12 9.89 -0.70
CA ILE A 130 -3.29 9.54 0.45
C ILE A 130 -1.88 9.24 -0.02
N ILE A 131 -0.91 9.51 0.86
CA ILE A 131 0.50 9.16 0.65
C ILE A 131 0.90 8.18 1.73
N LEU A 132 1.53 7.08 1.29
CA LEU A 132 2.06 6.06 2.17
C LEU A 132 3.59 6.02 2.02
N ASN A 133 4.28 5.87 3.13
CA ASN A 133 5.70 5.53 3.17
C ASN A 133 5.85 4.03 3.37
N PHE A 134 6.81 3.44 2.69
CA PHE A 134 7.22 2.07 3.00
C PHE A 134 7.82 1.99 4.39
N ASP A 135 7.53 0.91 5.13
CA ASP A 135 8.03 0.72 6.50
C ASP A 135 9.55 0.47 6.53
N LYS A 136 10.12 0.07 5.39
CA LYS A 136 11.56 -0.08 5.16
C LYS A 136 11.91 0.16 3.70
N LYS A 137 13.20 0.38 3.42
CA LYS A 137 13.69 0.46 2.03
C LYS A 137 13.60 -0.93 1.37
N TYR A 138 13.04 -0.96 0.16
CA TYR A 138 12.95 -2.16 -0.67
C TYR A 138 13.70 -1.91 -1.98
N GLU A 139 14.79 -2.62 -2.22
CA GLU A 139 15.64 -2.47 -3.42
C GLU A 139 14.92 -2.79 -4.73
N LYS A 140 13.90 -3.65 -4.67
CA LYS A 140 13.10 -4.05 -5.83
C LYS A 140 12.10 -2.98 -6.27
N VAL A 141 11.77 -2.01 -5.40
CA VAL A 141 10.76 -1.00 -5.67
C VAL A 141 11.40 0.18 -6.42
N ASN A 142 10.81 0.55 -7.55
CA ASN A 142 11.29 1.67 -8.35
C ASN A 142 10.18 2.71 -8.57
N ALA A 143 10.58 3.97 -8.68
CA ALA A 143 9.66 5.04 -9.01
C ALA A 143 8.95 4.78 -10.35
N GLY A 144 7.66 5.09 -10.41
CA GLY A 144 6.82 4.88 -11.60
C GLY A 144 6.18 3.49 -11.70
N MET A 145 6.45 2.57 -10.75
CA MET A 145 5.74 1.29 -10.69
C MET A 145 4.28 1.50 -10.29
N PHE A 146 3.40 0.69 -10.89
CA PHE A 146 2.00 0.63 -10.50
C PHE A 146 1.83 -0.25 -9.26
N ALA A 147 1.26 0.32 -8.20
CA ALA A 147 1.04 -0.34 -6.93
C ALA A 147 -0.46 -0.57 -6.68
N LYS A 148 -0.83 -1.76 -6.21
CA LYS A 148 -2.13 -2.07 -5.63
C LYS A 148 -1.98 -2.00 -4.11
N VAL A 149 -2.79 -1.16 -3.47
CA VAL A 149 -2.76 -0.95 -2.01
C VAL A 149 -3.97 -1.62 -1.38
N LYS A 150 -3.74 -2.46 -0.40
CA LYS A 150 -4.75 -3.00 0.51
C LYS A 150 -4.57 -2.29 1.86
N LEU A 151 -5.47 -1.37 2.15
CA LEU A 151 -5.46 -0.57 3.38
C LEU A 151 -6.27 -1.28 4.46
N PHE A 152 -5.70 -1.42 5.65
CA PHE A 152 -6.41 -1.95 6.82
C PHE A 152 -7.14 -0.80 7.52
N THR A 153 -8.46 -0.72 7.35
CA THR A 153 -9.25 0.40 7.84
C THR A 153 -9.71 0.22 9.28
N LEU A 154 -9.92 -1.02 9.70
CA LEU A 154 -10.40 -1.34 11.05
C LEU A 154 -9.72 -2.63 11.52
N ASP A 155 -9.30 -2.64 12.76
CA ASP A 155 -8.85 -3.84 13.46
C ASP A 155 -10.01 -4.30 14.35
N TYR A 156 -10.51 -5.51 14.09
CA TYR A 156 -11.61 -6.11 14.83
C TYR A 156 -11.09 -7.14 15.83
N GLU A 157 -10.15 -6.70 16.68
CA GLU A 157 -9.66 -7.58 17.74
C GLU A 157 -10.80 -8.04 18.67
N GLY A 158 -10.80 -9.34 18.97
CA GLY A 158 -11.72 -9.92 19.95
C GLY A 158 -13.06 -10.44 19.41
N TYR A 159 -13.37 -10.28 18.14
CA TYR A 159 -14.59 -10.82 17.54
C TYR A 159 -14.30 -12.02 16.63
N PRO A 160 -15.12 -13.08 16.70
CA PRO A 160 -15.02 -14.20 15.75
C PRO A 160 -15.29 -13.73 14.32
N ALA A 161 -14.49 -14.20 13.37
CA ALA A 161 -14.69 -14.01 11.93
C ALA A 161 -15.14 -15.33 11.30
N ILE A 162 -16.36 -15.37 10.77
CA ILE A 162 -17.02 -16.58 10.28
C ILE A 162 -17.33 -16.42 8.79
N LYS A 163 -17.08 -17.47 8.00
CA LYS A 163 -17.40 -17.48 6.56
C LYS A 163 -18.86 -17.17 6.32
N GLN A 164 -19.14 -16.39 5.26
CA GLN A 164 -20.50 -16.03 4.86
C GLN A 164 -21.42 -17.24 4.73
N ASP A 165 -20.91 -18.33 4.17
CA ASP A 165 -21.66 -19.55 3.89
C ASP A 165 -22.14 -20.28 5.16
N ALA A 166 -21.55 -19.98 6.33
CA ALA A 166 -21.98 -20.55 7.61
C ALA A 166 -23.28 -19.96 8.17
N PHE A 167 -23.70 -18.79 7.66
CA PHE A 167 -24.89 -18.10 8.19
C PHE A 167 -26.17 -18.60 7.55
N VAL A 168 -27.12 -18.96 8.39
CA VAL A 168 -28.49 -19.26 7.98
C VAL A 168 -29.35 -18.01 8.17
N ASN A 169 -29.91 -17.49 7.08
CA ASN A 169 -30.83 -16.36 7.11
C ASN A 169 -32.27 -16.84 7.26
N ASN A 170 -32.98 -16.26 8.19
CA ASN A 170 -34.41 -16.49 8.38
C ASN A 170 -35.09 -15.17 8.78
N ASN A 171 -35.85 -14.56 7.87
CA ASN A 171 -36.59 -13.30 8.06
C ASN A 171 -35.71 -12.15 8.62
N ASP A 172 -34.59 -11.85 7.93
CA ASP A 172 -33.60 -10.85 8.32
C ASP A 172 -32.85 -11.11 9.64
N GLU A 173 -33.08 -12.26 10.25
CA GLU A 173 -32.30 -12.75 11.38
C GLU A 173 -31.25 -13.77 10.92
N TYR A 174 -30.08 -13.68 11.51
CA TYR A 174 -28.97 -14.58 11.19
C TYR A 174 -28.72 -15.56 12.31
N TYR A 175 -28.53 -16.82 11.93
CA TYR A 175 -28.27 -17.92 12.85
C TYR A 175 -27.00 -18.66 12.43
N LEU A 176 -26.31 -19.23 13.42
CA LEU A 176 -25.22 -20.19 13.26
C LEU A 176 -25.55 -21.48 13.99
N PHE A 177 -25.00 -22.59 13.49
CA PHE A 177 -25.00 -23.84 14.22
C PHE A 177 -23.67 -23.99 14.95
N VAL A 178 -23.71 -23.91 16.28
CA VAL A 178 -22.56 -24.06 17.17
C VAL A 178 -22.52 -25.51 17.65
N VAL A 179 -21.35 -26.14 17.55
CA VAL A 179 -21.15 -27.54 17.98
C VAL A 179 -20.82 -27.56 19.45
N LYS A 180 -21.63 -28.31 20.22
CA LYS A 180 -21.41 -28.54 21.64
C LYS A 180 -20.38 -29.67 21.88
N PRO A 181 -19.84 -29.78 23.11
CA PRO A 181 -18.90 -30.86 23.47
C PRO A 181 -19.47 -32.26 23.30
N ASP A 182 -20.82 -32.42 23.35
CA ASP A 182 -21.55 -33.67 23.14
C ASP A 182 -21.82 -34.00 21.67
N SER A 183 -21.14 -33.29 20.72
CA SER A 183 -21.28 -33.43 19.27
C SER A 183 -22.66 -33.08 18.73
N LYS A 184 -23.48 -32.38 19.51
CA LYS A 184 -24.78 -31.85 19.07
C LYS A 184 -24.67 -30.40 18.69
N VAL A 185 -25.49 -29.97 17.72
CA VAL A 185 -25.54 -28.58 17.31
C VAL A 185 -26.62 -27.80 18.04
N GLU A 186 -26.28 -26.55 18.37
CA GLU A 186 -27.20 -25.54 18.85
C GLU A 186 -27.38 -24.47 17.77
N LYS A 187 -28.65 -24.22 17.39
CA LYS A 187 -28.99 -23.13 16.48
C LYS A 187 -29.05 -21.83 17.27
N ARG A 188 -28.06 -20.98 17.11
CA ARG A 188 -27.92 -19.75 17.89
C ARG A 188 -28.13 -18.52 17.02
N LYS A 189 -28.97 -17.58 17.50
CA LYS A 189 -29.12 -16.27 16.86
C LYS A 189 -27.86 -15.45 17.04
N VAL A 190 -27.41 -14.78 15.98
CA VAL A 190 -26.18 -13.99 16.00
C VAL A 190 -26.39 -12.61 15.39
N VAL A 191 -25.60 -11.65 15.86
CA VAL A 191 -25.54 -10.30 15.30
C VAL A 191 -24.31 -10.22 14.42
N ARG A 192 -24.53 -10.01 13.11
CA ARG A 192 -23.44 -9.83 12.14
C ARG A 192 -22.93 -8.40 12.15
N GLY A 193 -21.62 -8.25 12.11
CA GLY A 193 -20.92 -7.01 11.81
C GLY A 193 -20.58 -6.85 10.32
N LYS A 194 -19.45 -6.22 10.05
CA LYS A 194 -18.97 -5.98 8.68
C LYS A 194 -18.46 -7.26 8.00
N ASN A 195 -18.57 -7.29 6.68
CA ASN A 195 -17.98 -8.34 5.83
C ASN A 195 -16.60 -7.89 5.34
N VAL A 196 -15.61 -8.76 5.49
CA VAL A 196 -14.26 -8.55 4.94
C VAL A 196 -13.81 -9.85 4.27
N ASP A 197 -13.53 -9.80 2.98
CA ASP A 197 -13.03 -10.93 2.18
C ASP A 197 -13.87 -12.21 2.31
N GLY A 198 -15.21 -12.08 2.42
CA GLY A 198 -16.14 -13.22 2.55
C GLY A 198 -16.30 -13.76 3.99
N PHE A 199 -15.71 -13.09 4.97
CA PHE A 199 -15.88 -13.37 6.38
C PHE A 199 -16.70 -12.26 7.05
N TYR A 200 -17.71 -12.64 7.82
CA TYR A 200 -18.46 -11.71 8.67
C TYR A 200 -17.92 -11.73 10.09
N GLN A 201 -17.73 -10.55 10.63
CA GLN A 201 -17.56 -10.35 12.07
C GLN A 201 -18.84 -10.77 12.79
N VAL A 202 -18.73 -11.50 13.88
CA VAL A 202 -19.85 -11.81 14.78
C VAL A 202 -19.73 -10.97 16.03
N LEU A 203 -20.67 -10.04 16.20
CA LEU A 203 -20.69 -9.11 17.32
C LEU A 203 -21.27 -9.75 18.58
N GLU A 204 -22.28 -10.63 18.42
CA GLU A 204 -22.96 -11.30 19.51
C GLU A 204 -23.38 -12.72 19.08
N GLY A 205 -23.41 -13.65 20.04
CA GLY A 205 -23.96 -14.99 19.89
C GLY A 205 -22.93 -16.10 19.69
N VAL A 206 -21.65 -15.79 19.46
CA VAL A 206 -20.56 -16.79 19.39
C VAL A 206 -19.34 -16.23 20.11
N GLU A 207 -18.70 -17.06 20.91
CA GLU A 207 -17.48 -16.73 21.64
C GLU A 207 -16.22 -17.26 20.89
N PRO A 208 -15.07 -16.59 21.06
CA PRO A 208 -13.82 -17.09 20.54
C PRO A 208 -13.50 -18.50 21.07
N GLY A 209 -13.22 -19.44 20.15
CA GLY A 209 -12.91 -20.84 20.50
C GLY A 209 -14.09 -21.79 20.32
N GLU A 210 -15.31 -21.31 20.12
CA GLU A 210 -16.44 -22.17 19.78
C GLU A 210 -16.33 -22.70 18.35
N VAL A 211 -16.79 -23.92 18.13
CA VAL A 211 -16.79 -24.59 16.82
C VAL A 211 -18.13 -24.36 16.15
N VAL A 212 -18.09 -23.84 14.91
CA VAL A 212 -19.29 -23.60 14.10
C VAL A 212 -19.32 -24.46 12.85
N VAL A 213 -20.51 -24.87 12.45
CA VAL A 213 -20.71 -25.62 11.21
C VAL A 213 -20.63 -24.65 10.02
N VAL A 214 -19.79 -24.96 9.04
CA VAL A 214 -19.60 -24.13 7.81
C VAL A 214 -20.17 -24.79 6.56
N GLU A 215 -20.45 -26.09 6.59
CA GLU A 215 -21.04 -26.85 5.49
C GLU A 215 -22.10 -27.82 5.97
N GLY A 216 -23.10 -28.12 5.15
CA GLY A 216 -24.17 -29.07 5.46
C GLY A 216 -25.35 -28.52 6.26
N MET A 217 -25.44 -27.20 6.48
CA MET A 217 -26.44 -26.58 7.35
C MET A 217 -27.89 -26.74 6.92
N LEU A 218 -28.15 -26.96 5.62
CA LEU A 218 -29.52 -27.08 5.06
C LEU A 218 -30.30 -28.28 5.63
N THR A 219 -29.62 -29.27 6.14
CA THR A 219 -30.20 -30.48 6.71
C THR A 219 -30.17 -30.52 8.23
N LEU A 220 -29.56 -29.49 8.86
CA LEU A 220 -29.42 -29.43 10.32
C LEU A 220 -30.64 -28.84 10.98
N TYR A 221 -30.97 -29.39 12.14
CA TYR A 221 -31.98 -28.90 13.09
C TYR A 221 -31.36 -28.81 14.47
N GLU A 222 -32.04 -28.11 15.38
CA GLU A 222 -31.63 -27.96 16.78
C GLU A 222 -31.42 -29.33 17.44
N GLY A 223 -30.23 -29.54 18.03
CA GLY A 223 -29.88 -30.79 18.71
C GLY A 223 -29.44 -31.93 17.77
N ALA A 224 -29.31 -31.70 16.46
CA ALA A 224 -28.79 -32.72 15.54
C ALA A 224 -27.37 -33.11 15.93
N GLU A 225 -27.06 -34.39 15.83
CA GLU A 225 -25.71 -34.93 16.05
C GLU A 225 -24.87 -34.76 14.80
N VAL A 226 -23.66 -34.21 14.95
CA VAL A 226 -22.73 -33.94 13.83
C VAL A 226 -21.40 -34.62 14.05
N LYS A 227 -20.79 -35.03 12.93
CA LYS A 227 -19.44 -35.56 12.93
C LYS A 227 -18.56 -34.65 12.07
N ASP A 228 -17.47 -34.20 12.65
CA ASP A 228 -16.47 -33.46 11.88
C ASP A 228 -15.81 -34.39 10.85
N ILE A 229 -15.98 -34.06 9.57
CA ILE A 229 -15.37 -34.77 8.43
C ILE A 229 -14.21 -33.99 7.81
N SER A 230 -14.00 -32.74 8.23
CA SER A 230 -12.97 -31.86 7.65
C SER A 230 -11.56 -32.15 8.19
N GLY A 231 -11.46 -32.80 9.36
CA GLY A 231 -10.20 -33.01 10.06
C GLY A 231 -9.50 -31.71 10.50
N ASN A 232 -10.13 -30.58 10.28
CA ASN A 232 -9.65 -29.25 10.60
C ASN A 232 -10.63 -28.57 11.57
N VAL A 233 -10.56 -28.92 12.84
CA VAL A 233 -11.13 -28.09 13.90
C VAL A 233 -10.18 -26.89 14.07
N ALA A 234 -10.36 -25.85 13.29
CA ALA A 234 -9.76 -24.58 13.58
C ALA A 234 -10.65 -23.88 14.61
N PRO A 235 -10.21 -23.71 15.87
CA PRO A 235 -10.92 -22.82 16.78
C PRO A 235 -10.91 -21.42 16.14
N ALA A 236 -12.00 -20.67 16.32
CA ALA A 236 -12.08 -19.27 15.94
C ALA A 236 -11.10 -18.45 16.80
N THR A 237 -9.81 -18.60 16.53
CA THR A 237 -8.77 -17.81 17.17
C THR A 237 -8.61 -16.51 16.41
N PRO A 238 -8.63 -15.35 17.10
CA PRO A 238 -8.22 -14.11 16.47
C PRO A 238 -6.78 -14.31 16.00
N LYS A 239 -6.51 -14.16 14.70
CA LYS A 239 -5.14 -14.03 14.20
C LYS A 239 -4.57 -12.78 14.84
N LYS A 240 -3.75 -12.97 15.88
CA LYS A 240 -2.91 -11.92 16.42
C LYS A 240 -2.03 -11.45 15.25
N SER A 241 -2.17 -10.22 14.84
CA SER A 241 -1.22 -9.61 13.91
C SER A 241 0.13 -9.63 14.62
N GLU A 242 1.03 -10.51 14.22
CA GLU A 242 2.41 -10.45 14.67
C GLU A 242 2.97 -9.14 14.16
N ASN A 243 3.08 -8.20 15.07
CA ASN A 243 3.77 -6.93 14.85
C ASN A 243 5.27 -7.27 14.75
N PRO A 244 5.95 -7.13 13.61
CA PRO A 244 7.36 -7.49 13.48
C PRO A 244 8.32 -6.57 14.25
N ALA A 245 7.79 -5.68 15.11
CA ALA A 245 8.58 -4.74 15.89
C ALA A 245 9.14 -5.31 17.21
N ASP A 246 8.65 -6.46 17.71
CA ASP A 246 9.05 -6.97 19.04
C ASP A 246 10.12 -8.07 19.04
N SER A 247 10.72 -8.41 17.90
CA SER A 247 11.75 -9.48 17.85
C SER A 247 13.20 -9.02 18.06
N ASN A 248 13.43 -7.77 18.52
CA ASN A 248 14.81 -7.24 18.67
C ASN A 248 15.19 -6.79 20.09
N ALA A 249 14.59 -7.40 21.11
CA ALA A 249 14.97 -7.11 22.50
C ALA A 249 15.27 -8.40 23.30
N SER A 250 16.27 -9.18 22.88
CA SER A 250 17.01 -10.05 23.82
C SER A 250 18.19 -10.76 23.12
N THR A 251 19.30 -10.06 23.02
CA THR A 251 20.64 -10.69 23.05
C THR A 251 21.69 -9.60 23.37
N LYS A 252 21.80 -9.27 24.65
CA LYS A 252 23.05 -8.75 25.23
C LYS A 252 23.03 -9.01 26.73
N LYS A 253 23.56 -10.13 27.14
CA LYS A 253 24.27 -10.38 28.39
C LYS A 253 24.99 -11.72 28.26
N ASP A 254 26.22 -11.64 28.18
CA ASP A 254 27.43 -12.21 28.75
C ASP A 254 28.55 -12.20 27.71
#